data_ac32ab80bccb24c676b37173308145e8
#
_entry.id   ac32ab80bccb24c676b37173308145e8
#
_cell.length_a   1.000
_cell.length_b   1.000
_cell.length_c   1.000
_cell.angle_alpha   90.00
_cell.angle_beta   90.00
_cell.angle_gamma   90.00
#
_symmetry.space_group_name_H-M   'P 1'
#
loop_
_entity.id
_entity.type
_entity.pdbx_description
1 polymer ?
#
loop_
_entity_poly.entity_id
_entity_poly.type
_entity_poly.pdbx_seq_one_letter_code
_entity_poly.pdbx_strand_id
1 'polypeptide(L)'
;MSKTAYGGTRMMNLKKMMGLTLVGTVVLSLLGTGILMNDNEVKAETKEAGHQPKNIIMMVMDGTSSSATTLARLYKGAPLALDEIITGGVRTYSAESAITDSAPAATALATGNKSNSGYVGVLPSIVNSPSLKPIKEEEKLRPVANVLEGAKRSGRATGIVATSEIQHATPAGFSAHHANRKHFDIIAKQQVYQNIDVVLGGGKAALQPVKRNGIRKDGEDLVKVIQDKGYDLVETKDALLNSKSDKIWGSFSHNALAFDMDREVTNPEQPTLSQMTEKAIQTLSKDKDGFFLFVEGSKPDWAAHANDPIGIISDVLAFDNAVAEALKFAKKDGNTMLIAVADHGNSGISIGNRNTTKGYNTKPVSAYIAPLKKAKMTLEGTTNKMKSDLSNVEGVAKLYGLDNLTHDEKEKLKAAKKKMDVGRILTTLLANRANIGFTTGGHTGEDVFLYSYGPQKPEGLIQNIDIAKTMAKAMGFNLEEVTNKIFLESEQAFKRIGATVSIDKTDVANPVLVVNHNKVEAQLSVNKNIIRINDKEYELGSIIVESNGKFYVPEEAIQLFVKHSR
;
A
#
# COMPACT_ATOMS: atom_id res chain seq x y z
N MET A 1 5.62 19.89 -63.45
CA MET A 1 6.96 19.88 -64.05
C MET A 1 7.87 19.28 -63.00
N SER A 2 8.53 18.22 -63.08
CA SER A 2 8.88 17.06 -63.89
C SER A 2 9.30 15.98 -62.87
N LYS A 3 8.75 14.80 -62.84
CA LYS A 3 9.16 13.53 -63.45
C LYS A 3 10.68 13.28 -63.35
N THR A 4 11.12 12.19 -62.73
CA THR A 4 11.25 10.81 -63.21
C THR A 4 11.77 9.91 -62.05
N ALA A 5 11.29 8.80 -61.69
CA ALA A 5 10.99 7.50 -62.28
C ALA A 5 12.18 6.49 -62.28
N TYR A 6 11.91 5.36 -61.68
CA TYR A 6 12.13 3.93 -62.09
C TYR A 6 13.48 3.22 -61.88
N GLY A 7 13.31 2.05 -61.35
CA GLY A 7 13.97 0.80 -61.68
C GLY A 7 14.25 -0.05 -60.42
N GLY A 8 13.77 -1.18 -60.14
CA GLY A 8 13.20 -2.29 -60.91
C GLY A 8 13.83 -3.61 -60.44
N THR A 9 13.02 -4.43 -59.79
CA THR A 9 12.96 -5.92 -59.73
C THR A 9 14.21 -6.77 -59.91
N ARG A 10 14.45 -7.70 -58.99
CA ARG A 10 14.59 -9.13 -59.38
C ARG A 10 14.36 -10.07 -58.17
N MET A 11 13.30 -10.86 -58.26
CA MET A 11 13.13 -12.12 -57.53
C MET A 11 14.03 -13.19 -58.09
N MET A 12 14.58 -14.04 -57.27
CA MET A 12 14.95 -15.39 -57.65
C MET A 12 14.67 -16.37 -56.52
N ASN A 13 13.76 -17.29 -56.81
CA ASN A 13 13.54 -18.57 -56.14
C ASN A 13 14.70 -19.54 -56.45
N LEU A 14 15.10 -20.39 -55.50
CA LEU A 14 15.29 -21.84 -55.75
C LEU A 14 15.42 -22.65 -54.46
N LYS A 15 14.45 -23.48 -54.21
CA LYS A 15 14.32 -24.88 -53.85
C LYS A 15 15.55 -25.65 -53.29
N LYS A 16 15.23 -26.33 -52.16
CA LYS A 16 15.55 -27.72 -51.76
C LYS A 16 16.98 -28.26 -51.94
N MET A 17 17.54 -28.72 -50.79
CA MET A 17 18.03 -30.13 -50.76
C MET A 17 18.13 -30.64 -49.30
N MET A 18 17.66 -31.87 -49.13
CA MET A 18 17.78 -32.74 -47.94
C MET A 18 19.19 -33.32 -47.84
N GLY A 19 19.59 -33.68 -46.64
CA GLY A 19 20.58 -34.74 -46.49
C GLY A 19 21.32 -34.80 -45.16
N LEU A 20 20.90 -35.73 -44.34
CA LEU A 20 21.62 -36.75 -43.53
C LEU A 20 22.70 -36.38 -42.50
N THR A 21 22.39 -36.76 -41.28
CA THR A 21 23.13 -37.45 -40.21
C THR A 21 24.65 -37.65 -40.36
N LEU A 22 25.43 -37.29 -39.31
CA LEU A 22 26.45 -38.18 -38.77
C LEU A 22 26.78 -37.86 -37.29
N VAL A 23 26.70 -38.91 -36.48
CA VAL A 23 27.20 -38.99 -35.09
C VAL A 23 28.73 -39.10 -35.15
N GLY A 24 29.42 -38.33 -34.29
CA GLY A 24 30.88 -38.42 -34.16
C GLY A 24 31.33 -38.14 -32.74
N THR A 25 31.42 -39.21 -31.96
CA THR A 25 32.10 -39.28 -30.67
C THR A 25 33.62 -39.16 -30.88
N VAL A 26 34.27 -38.17 -30.27
CA VAL A 26 35.73 -38.20 -30.14
C VAL A 26 36.08 -38.01 -28.68
N VAL A 27 36.54 -39.10 -28.07
CA VAL A 27 37.31 -39.15 -26.84
C VAL A 27 38.76 -38.83 -27.19
N LEU A 28 39.37 -37.83 -26.55
CA LEU A 28 40.83 -37.73 -26.48
C LEU A 28 41.25 -37.29 -25.08
N SER A 29 41.90 -38.22 -24.42
CA SER A 29 42.74 -38.03 -23.23
C SER A 29 44.05 -37.36 -23.61
N LEU A 30 44.58 -36.43 -22.74
CA LEU A 30 46.00 -36.39 -22.42
C LEU A 30 46.33 -35.30 -21.37
N LEU A 31 46.73 -35.74 -20.21
CA LEU A 31 47.91 -35.40 -19.38
C LEU A 31 48.35 -33.92 -19.28
N GLY A 32 48.14 -33.34 -18.11
CA GLY A 32 49.24 -32.95 -17.20
C GLY A 32 49.87 -31.58 -17.38
N THR A 33 49.49 -30.64 -16.52
CA THR A 33 50.44 -29.85 -15.71
C THR A 33 49.63 -29.12 -14.63
N GLY A 34 49.97 -29.35 -13.38
CA GLY A 34 49.27 -28.76 -12.24
C GLY A 34 49.58 -27.25 -12.10
N ILE A 35 48.52 -26.49 -12.03
CA ILE A 35 48.53 -25.19 -11.36
C ILE A 35 47.43 -25.28 -10.32
N LEU A 36 47.80 -25.20 -9.07
CA LEU A 36 46.90 -25.03 -7.94
C LEU A 36 46.16 -23.70 -8.11
N MET A 37 44.99 -23.76 -8.67
CA MET A 37 44.01 -22.67 -8.53
C MET A 37 43.10 -23.01 -7.34
N ASN A 38 43.07 -22.09 -6.42
CA ASN A 38 42.24 -22.08 -5.25
C ASN A 38 40.77 -22.12 -5.71
N ASP A 39 40.11 -23.26 -5.61
CA ASP A 39 38.69 -23.42 -5.87
C ASP A 39 37.89 -22.75 -4.74
N ASN A 40 37.70 -21.44 -4.87
CA ASN A 40 36.52 -20.81 -4.33
C ASN A 40 35.35 -21.20 -5.27
N GLU A 41 34.79 -22.37 -5.06
CA GLU A 41 33.49 -22.72 -5.58
C GLU A 41 32.48 -21.65 -5.13
N VAL A 42 32.15 -20.75 -6.02
CA VAL A 42 30.87 -20.06 -5.97
C VAL A 42 29.83 -21.16 -6.15
N LYS A 43 29.32 -21.69 -5.07
CA LYS A 43 28.15 -22.54 -5.07
C LYS A 43 27.03 -21.68 -5.66
N ALA A 44 26.71 -21.93 -6.93
CA ALA A 44 25.44 -21.52 -7.49
C ALA A 44 24.37 -22.11 -6.57
N GLU A 45 23.67 -21.25 -5.81
CA GLU A 45 22.49 -21.65 -5.06
C GLU A 45 21.55 -22.35 -6.05
N THR A 46 21.43 -23.66 -5.90
CA THR A 46 20.39 -24.41 -6.56
C THR A 46 19.08 -23.78 -6.15
N LYS A 47 18.30 -23.27 -7.13
CA LYS A 47 16.92 -22.86 -6.92
C LYS A 47 16.20 -24.01 -6.23
N GLU A 48 16.07 -23.95 -4.92
CA GLU A 48 15.14 -24.83 -4.21
C GLU A 48 13.75 -24.58 -4.78
N ALA A 49 13.13 -25.60 -5.30
CA ALA A 49 11.72 -25.60 -5.70
C ALA A 49 10.93 -25.23 -4.44
N GLY A 50 10.40 -24.00 -4.43
CA GLY A 50 10.04 -23.26 -3.23
C GLY A 50 9.02 -23.97 -2.34
N HIS A 51 9.42 -24.22 -1.12
CA HIS A 51 8.48 -24.47 -0.02
C HIS A 51 7.54 -23.26 0.15
N GLN A 52 6.36 -23.50 0.71
CA GLN A 52 5.41 -22.42 0.97
C GLN A 52 5.97 -21.48 2.05
N PRO A 53 5.95 -20.15 1.85
CA PRO A 53 6.35 -19.23 2.89
C PRO A 53 5.39 -19.32 4.08
N LYS A 54 5.94 -19.30 5.27
CA LYS A 54 5.18 -19.24 6.51
C LYS A 54 4.63 -17.83 6.73
N ASN A 55 5.45 -16.83 6.42
CA ASN A 55 5.16 -15.41 6.62
C ASN A 55 5.13 -14.66 5.30
N ILE A 56 4.27 -13.66 5.23
CA ILE A 56 4.25 -12.70 4.12
C ILE A 56 4.31 -11.28 4.67
N ILE A 57 5.23 -10.49 4.13
CA ILE A 57 5.33 -9.04 4.37
C ILE A 57 5.08 -8.33 3.04
N MET A 58 3.97 -7.60 2.96
CA MET A 58 3.59 -6.78 1.81
C MET A 58 3.84 -5.31 2.15
N MET A 59 4.69 -4.64 1.38
CA MET A 59 5.07 -3.26 1.61
C MET A 59 4.66 -2.38 0.42
N VAL A 60 4.00 -1.26 0.68
CA VAL A 60 3.56 -0.30 -0.35
C VAL A 60 4.19 1.05 -0.12
N MET A 61 4.82 1.57 -1.16
CA MET A 61 5.42 2.91 -1.22
C MET A 61 4.49 3.79 -2.08
N ASP A 62 3.54 4.46 -1.41
CA ASP A 62 2.45 5.19 -2.08
C ASP A 62 3.00 6.27 -3.03
N GLY A 63 2.45 6.32 -4.25
CA GLY A 63 2.72 7.36 -5.24
C GLY A 63 4.16 7.45 -5.76
N THR A 64 4.94 6.38 -5.65
CA THR A 64 6.38 6.44 -5.90
C THR A 64 6.78 5.92 -7.29
N SER A 65 7.12 6.84 -8.17
CA SER A 65 7.68 6.53 -9.50
C SER A 65 9.12 6.02 -9.44
N SER A 66 9.59 5.39 -10.51
CA SER A 66 10.98 4.97 -10.66
C SER A 66 11.98 6.14 -10.57
N SER A 67 11.60 7.32 -11.05
CA SER A 67 12.42 8.54 -10.94
C SER A 67 12.55 9.03 -9.50
N ALA A 68 11.49 8.89 -8.68
CA ALA A 68 11.52 9.23 -7.25
C ALA A 68 12.51 8.32 -6.49
N THR A 69 12.46 7.01 -6.73
CA THR A 69 13.43 6.04 -6.18
C THR A 69 14.86 6.34 -6.60
N THR A 70 15.05 6.68 -7.88
CA THR A 70 16.38 7.05 -8.39
C THR A 70 16.90 8.34 -7.74
N LEU A 71 16.05 9.34 -7.55
CA LEU A 71 16.41 10.60 -6.88
C LEU A 71 16.83 10.36 -5.42
N ALA A 72 16.07 9.54 -4.68
CA ALA A 72 16.38 9.16 -3.31
C ALA A 72 17.74 8.43 -3.20
N ARG A 73 18.03 7.49 -4.14
CA ARG A 73 19.32 6.80 -4.23
C ARG A 73 20.48 7.77 -4.46
N LEU A 74 20.34 8.68 -5.41
CA LEU A 74 21.37 9.69 -5.69
C LEU A 74 21.57 10.63 -4.50
N TYR A 75 20.49 11.01 -3.81
CA TYR A 75 20.56 11.81 -2.59
C TYR A 75 21.26 11.08 -1.45
N LYS A 76 20.94 9.79 -1.24
CA LYS A 76 21.60 8.91 -0.25
C LYS A 76 23.10 8.79 -0.55
N GLY A 77 23.48 8.71 -1.83
CA GLY A 77 24.84 8.48 -2.28
C GLY A 77 25.33 7.05 -2.05
N ALA A 78 24.42 6.11 -1.87
CA ALA A 78 24.67 4.68 -1.64
C ALA A 78 23.47 3.86 -2.14
N PRO A 79 23.62 2.53 -2.37
CA PRO A 79 22.52 1.67 -2.72
C PRO A 79 21.36 1.73 -1.70
N LEU A 80 20.15 1.50 -2.18
CA LEU A 80 18.97 1.28 -1.37
C LEU A 80 18.86 -0.21 -0.99
N ALA A 81 18.16 -0.54 0.10
CA ALA A 81 17.78 -1.92 0.39
C ALA A 81 16.88 -2.50 -0.71
N LEU A 82 16.05 -1.67 -1.31
CA LEU A 82 15.22 -1.99 -2.48
C LEU A 82 16.05 -2.48 -3.67
N ASP A 83 17.26 -1.95 -3.90
CA ASP A 83 18.11 -2.31 -5.04
C ASP A 83 18.53 -3.78 -5.03
N GLU A 84 18.60 -4.38 -3.83
CA GLU A 84 18.99 -5.79 -3.66
C GLU A 84 17.88 -6.76 -4.11
N ILE A 85 16.62 -6.33 -4.09
CA ILE A 85 15.46 -7.21 -4.27
C ILE A 85 14.55 -6.81 -5.44
N ILE A 86 15.03 -6.01 -6.38
CA ILE A 86 14.28 -5.67 -7.60
C ILE A 86 14.13 -6.91 -8.49
N THR A 87 12.90 -7.23 -8.90
CA THR A 87 12.57 -8.44 -9.67
C THR A 87 11.70 -8.20 -10.91
N GLY A 88 11.18 -7.00 -11.10
CA GLY A 88 10.35 -6.71 -12.26
C GLY A 88 9.59 -5.40 -12.21
N GLY A 89 8.39 -5.42 -12.77
CA GLY A 89 7.49 -4.26 -12.82
C GLY A 89 6.03 -4.65 -12.65
N VAL A 90 5.19 -3.66 -12.33
CA VAL A 90 3.77 -3.84 -12.07
C VAL A 90 2.95 -2.83 -12.85
N ARG A 91 1.93 -3.30 -13.56
CA ARG A 91 0.92 -2.47 -14.24
C ARG A 91 -0.13 -2.03 -13.24
N THR A 92 -0.40 -0.72 -13.19
CA THR A 92 -1.15 -0.10 -12.10
C THR A 92 -2.59 0.30 -12.43
N TYR A 93 -2.98 0.40 -13.71
CA TYR A 93 -4.29 0.92 -14.13
C TYR A 93 -5.48 0.33 -13.35
N SER A 94 -6.52 1.15 -13.12
CA SER A 94 -7.75 0.75 -12.43
C SER A 94 -8.77 0.07 -13.37
N ALA A 95 -9.94 -0.29 -12.86
CA ALA A 95 -11.01 -0.85 -13.69
C ALA A 95 -11.56 0.15 -14.73
N GLU A 96 -11.44 1.44 -14.49
CA GLU A 96 -12.05 2.49 -15.29
C GLU A 96 -11.07 3.47 -15.95
N SER A 97 -9.81 3.52 -15.49
CA SER A 97 -8.86 4.56 -15.88
C SER A 97 -7.45 4.02 -16.07
N ALA A 98 -6.72 4.60 -17.02
CA ALA A 98 -5.28 4.38 -17.20
C ALA A 98 -4.45 4.87 -15.99
N ILE A 99 -4.96 5.85 -15.25
CA ILE A 99 -4.34 6.38 -14.04
C ILE A 99 -5.20 5.95 -12.85
N THR A 100 -4.62 5.18 -11.93
CA THR A 100 -5.33 4.69 -10.75
C THR A 100 -5.30 5.70 -9.60
N ASP A 101 -6.27 5.60 -8.70
CA ASP A 101 -6.26 6.16 -7.34
C ASP A 101 -5.75 5.10 -6.36
N SER A 102 -5.27 5.49 -5.17
CA SER A 102 -4.73 4.56 -4.16
C SER A 102 -5.78 3.54 -3.69
N ALA A 103 -7.07 3.91 -3.62
CA ALA A 103 -8.12 2.99 -3.18
C ALA A 103 -8.29 1.77 -4.11
N PRO A 104 -8.52 1.93 -5.43
CA PRO A 104 -8.58 0.79 -6.34
C PRO A 104 -7.24 0.10 -6.52
N ALA A 105 -6.10 0.80 -6.39
CA ALA A 105 -4.78 0.18 -6.44
C ALA A 105 -4.57 -0.77 -5.25
N ALA A 106 -4.83 -0.31 -4.02
CA ALA A 106 -4.76 -1.13 -2.83
C ALA A 106 -5.77 -2.29 -2.86
N THR A 107 -7.00 -2.04 -3.34
CA THR A 107 -7.99 -3.10 -3.56
C THR A 107 -7.45 -4.18 -4.50
N ALA A 108 -6.80 -3.79 -5.60
CA ALA A 108 -6.19 -4.74 -6.53
C ALA A 108 -5.05 -5.54 -5.89
N LEU A 109 -4.15 -4.87 -5.15
CA LEU A 109 -3.03 -5.48 -4.43
C LEU A 109 -3.48 -6.41 -3.29
N ALA A 110 -4.65 -6.16 -2.69
CA ALA A 110 -5.15 -6.91 -1.54
C ALA A 110 -6.11 -8.04 -1.92
N THR A 111 -6.94 -7.85 -2.98
CA THR A 111 -8.06 -8.76 -3.29
C THR A 111 -7.90 -9.52 -4.60
N GLY A 112 -6.96 -9.10 -5.46
CA GLY A 112 -6.83 -9.64 -6.81
C GLY A 112 -7.92 -9.19 -7.79
N ASN A 113 -8.65 -8.12 -7.45
CA ASN A 113 -9.70 -7.54 -8.28
C ASN A 113 -9.40 -6.07 -8.59
N LYS A 114 -9.51 -5.67 -9.85
CA LYS A 114 -9.52 -4.25 -10.21
C LYS A 114 -10.78 -3.59 -9.65
N SER A 115 -10.68 -2.33 -9.21
CA SER A 115 -11.81 -1.57 -8.66
C SER A 115 -11.86 -0.15 -9.22
N ASN A 116 -12.82 0.66 -8.77
CA ASN A 116 -12.99 2.03 -9.21
C ASN A 116 -12.41 3.05 -8.21
N SER A 117 -12.19 4.27 -8.67
CA SER A 117 -11.68 5.38 -7.88
C SER A 117 -12.50 5.57 -6.59
N GLY A 118 -11.81 5.67 -5.47
CA GLY A 118 -12.43 5.81 -4.16
C GLY A 118 -12.95 4.53 -3.50
N TYR A 119 -12.95 3.38 -4.16
CA TYR A 119 -13.48 2.13 -3.63
C TYR A 119 -12.40 1.30 -2.92
N VAL A 120 -12.68 0.83 -1.73
CA VAL A 120 -11.82 -0.05 -0.93
C VAL A 120 -12.50 -1.40 -0.69
N GLY A 121 -11.84 -2.50 -1.03
CA GLY A 121 -12.29 -3.87 -0.76
C GLY A 121 -13.61 -4.29 -1.43
N VAL A 122 -14.07 -3.57 -2.47
CA VAL A 122 -15.30 -3.89 -3.21
C VAL A 122 -15.06 -3.95 -4.71
N LEU A 123 -15.88 -4.73 -5.42
CA LEU A 123 -15.86 -4.83 -6.88
C LEU A 123 -16.22 -3.50 -7.55
N PRO A 124 -15.77 -3.26 -8.78
CA PRO A 124 -16.08 -2.03 -9.51
C PRO A 124 -17.58 -1.92 -9.82
N SER A 125 -18.04 -0.71 -10.08
CA SER A 125 -19.36 -0.43 -10.70
C SER A 125 -19.25 -0.14 -12.20
N ILE A 126 -18.07 0.27 -12.67
CA ILE A 126 -17.75 0.61 -14.05
C ILE A 126 -16.47 -0.11 -14.46
N VAL A 127 -16.47 -0.70 -15.65
CA VAL A 127 -15.29 -1.35 -16.24
C VAL A 127 -15.10 -0.81 -17.66
N ASN A 128 -14.05 -0.01 -17.87
CA ASN A 128 -13.69 0.59 -19.16
C ASN A 128 -12.28 0.21 -19.62
N SER A 129 -11.46 -0.32 -18.72
CA SER A 129 -10.06 -0.64 -19.05
C SER A 129 -9.94 -1.85 -19.96
N PRO A 130 -8.99 -1.85 -20.92
CA PRO A 130 -8.80 -2.95 -21.86
C PRO A 130 -8.57 -4.29 -21.16
N SER A 131 -9.01 -5.37 -21.81
CA SER A 131 -8.83 -6.77 -21.34
C SER A 131 -9.57 -7.14 -20.06
N LEU A 132 -10.37 -6.26 -19.49
CA LEU A 132 -11.26 -6.59 -18.37
C LEU A 132 -12.65 -6.97 -18.89
N LYS A 133 -13.28 -7.94 -18.21
CA LYS A 133 -14.67 -8.32 -18.51
C LYS A 133 -15.62 -7.29 -17.88
N PRO A 134 -16.74 -6.97 -18.55
CA PRO A 134 -17.81 -6.16 -17.93
C PRO A 134 -18.28 -6.77 -16.61
N ILE A 135 -18.56 -5.92 -15.64
CA ILE A 135 -19.14 -6.34 -14.35
C ILE A 135 -20.65 -6.58 -14.53
N LYS A 136 -21.15 -7.64 -13.92
CA LYS A 136 -22.60 -7.89 -13.87
C LYS A 136 -23.27 -6.98 -12.85
N GLU A 137 -24.51 -6.60 -13.10
CA GLU A 137 -25.24 -5.65 -12.25
C GLU A 137 -25.35 -6.11 -10.79
N GLU A 138 -25.61 -7.40 -10.58
CA GLU A 138 -25.73 -8.01 -9.26
C GLU A 138 -24.41 -8.08 -8.47
N GLU A 139 -23.26 -7.96 -9.17
CA GLU A 139 -21.93 -8.01 -8.55
C GLU A 139 -21.33 -6.63 -8.27
N LYS A 140 -21.93 -5.55 -8.81
CA LYS A 140 -21.44 -4.20 -8.57
C LYS A 140 -21.35 -3.89 -7.08
N LEU A 141 -20.21 -3.33 -6.67
CA LEU A 141 -19.93 -2.95 -5.28
C LEU A 141 -19.98 -4.09 -4.26
N ARG A 142 -20.02 -5.37 -4.72
CA ARG A 142 -19.93 -6.52 -3.82
C ARG A 142 -18.60 -6.49 -3.06
N PRO A 143 -18.58 -6.67 -1.72
CA PRO A 143 -17.34 -6.83 -0.98
C PRO A 143 -16.62 -8.11 -1.40
N VAL A 144 -15.29 -8.06 -1.47
CA VAL A 144 -14.43 -9.17 -1.84
C VAL A 144 -13.32 -9.34 -0.81
N ALA A 145 -13.04 -10.59 -0.43
CA ALA A 145 -12.04 -10.90 0.57
C ALA A 145 -10.66 -10.38 0.16
N ASN A 146 -9.94 -9.85 1.12
CA ASN A 146 -8.54 -9.47 0.99
C ASN A 146 -7.59 -10.54 1.58
N VAL A 147 -6.31 -10.41 1.28
CA VAL A 147 -5.28 -11.37 1.72
C VAL A 147 -5.11 -11.42 3.24
N LEU A 148 -5.36 -10.32 3.96
CA LEU A 148 -5.32 -10.28 5.42
C LEU A 148 -6.45 -11.16 6.02
N GLU A 149 -7.67 -11.05 5.49
CA GLU A 149 -8.79 -11.88 5.91
C GLU A 149 -8.55 -13.37 5.61
N GLY A 150 -7.97 -13.66 4.44
CA GLY A 150 -7.56 -15.01 4.08
C GLY A 150 -6.48 -15.57 5.02
N ALA A 151 -5.47 -14.77 5.35
CA ALA A 151 -4.41 -15.13 6.29
C ALA A 151 -4.97 -15.41 7.69
N LYS A 152 -5.81 -14.53 8.20
CA LYS A 152 -6.49 -14.71 9.50
C LYS A 152 -7.32 -16.00 9.54
N ARG A 153 -8.11 -16.29 8.50
CA ARG A 153 -8.89 -17.52 8.41
C ARG A 153 -8.04 -18.78 8.30
N SER A 154 -6.79 -18.66 7.85
CA SER A 154 -5.82 -19.78 7.84
C SER A 154 -5.03 -19.91 9.15
N GLY A 155 -5.41 -19.18 10.20
CA GLY A 155 -4.83 -19.26 11.55
C GLY A 155 -3.59 -18.36 11.75
N ARG A 156 -3.21 -17.54 10.77
CA ARG A 156 -2.03 -16.66 10.87
C ARG A 156 -2.34 -15.38 11.62
N ALA A 157 -1.37 -14.88 12.37
CA ALA A 157 -1.42 -13.54 12.93
C ALA A 157 -1.40 -12.47 11.82
N THR A 158 -2.01 -11.31 12.09
CA THR A 158 -2.20 -10.26 11.09
C THR A 158 -1.77 -8.89 11.59
N GLY A 159 -1.19 -8.06 10.71
CA GLY A 159 -0.79 -6.70 11.06
C GLY A 159 -0.93 -5.71 9.92
N ILE A 160 -1.19 -4.44 10.29
CA ILE A 160 -1.14 -3.29 9.39
C ILE A 160 -0.36 -2.15 10.03
N VAL A 161 0.51 -1.53 9.22
CA VAL A 161 1.37 -0.40 9.60
C VAL A 161 1.29 0.66 8.51
N ALA A 162 1.12 1.94 8.88
CA ALA A 162 1.14 3.04 7.91
C ALA A 162 1.66 4.34 8.52
N THR A 163 2.21 5.22 7.69
CA THR A 163 2.57 6.60 8.10
C THR A 163 1.41 7.58 7.92
N SER A 164 0.33 7.17 7.25
CA SER A 164 -0.96 7.88 7.21
C SER A 164 -1.84 7.55 8.42
N GLU A 165 -3.09 8.02 8.37
CA GLU A 165 -4.18 7.44 9.14
C GLU A 165 -4.36 5.96 8.71
N ILE A 166 -4.50 5.05 9.66
CA ILE A 166 -4.78 3.63 9.36
C ILE A 166 -6.06 3.44 8.53
N GLN A 167 -6.95 4.41 8.57
CA GLN A 167 -8.18 4.44 7.78
C GLN A 167 -7.98 4.98 6.36
N HIS A 168 -6.77 5.46 6.01
CA HIS A 168 -6.49 5.95 4.66
C HIS A 168 -6.65 4.81 3.62
N ALA A 169 -6.77 5.18 2.35
CA ALA A 169 -7.19 4.27 1.29
C ALA A 169 -6.35 2.99 1.18
N THR A 170 -5.03 3.11 1.30
CA THR A 170 -4.12 1.98 1.07
C THR A 170 -4.21 0.95 2.19
N PRO A 171 -4.09 1.29 3.49
CA PRO A 171 -4.33 0.33 4.55
C PRO A 171 -5.79 -0.14 4.61
N ALA A 172 -6.78 0.72 4.24
CA ALA A 172 -8.18 0.32 4.16
C ALA A 172 -8.43 -0.76 3.11
N GLY A 173 -7.76 -0.72 1.95
CA GLY A 173 -7.86 -1.76 0.92
C GLY A 173 -7.47 -3.17 1.41
N PHE A 174 -6.61 -3.26 2.43
CA PHE A 174 -6.19 -4.51 3.07
C PHE A 174 -7.01 -4.88 4.32
N SER A 175 -7.95 -4.03 4.77
CA SER A 175 -8.59 -4.20 6.09
C SER A 175 -10.06 -3.77 6.19
N ALA A 176 -10.67 -3.30 5.10
CA ALA A 176 -12.04 -2.81 5.11
C ALA A 176 -12.72 -2.94 3.73
N HIS A 177 -14.06 -2.75 3.72
CA HIS A 177 -14.89 -2.84 2.52
C HIS A 177 -15.89 -1.68 2.50
N HIS A 178 -15.65 -0.69 1.62
CA HIS A 178 -16.55 0.46 1.47
C HIS A 178 -16.38 1.13 0.10
N ALA A 179 -17.48 1.53 -0.52
CA ALA A 179 -17.47 2.20 -1.83
C ALA A 179 -17.03 3.67 -1.77
N ASN A 180 -16.57 4.16 -0.63
CA ASN A 180 -16.05 5.52 -0.46
C ASN A 180 -14.96 5.56 0.61
N ARG A 181 -13.71 5.73 0.19
CA ARG A 181 -12.51 5.82 1.04
C ARG A 181 -12.54 6.95 2.07
N LYS A 182 -13.45 7.92 1.93
CA LYS A 182 -13.53 9.08 2.84
C LYS A 182 -14.32 8.80 4.12
N HIS A 183 -15.01 7.67 4.21
CA HIS A 183 -15.74 7.25 5.42
C HIS A 183 -14.81 6.60 6.45
N PHE A 184 -13.87 7.39 6.97
CA PHE A 184 -12.89 6.94 7.96
C PHE A 184 -13.53 6.38 9.23
N ASP A 185 -14.69 6.87 9.62
CA ASP A 185 -15.48 6.40 10.74
C ASP A 185 -15.98 4.96 10.54
N ILE A 186 -16.49 4.62 9.34
CA ILE A 186 -16.93 3.27 8.98
C ILE A 186 -15.71 2.33 8.86
N ILE A 187 -14.68 2.77 8.13
CA ILE A 187 -13.44 2.00 7.94
C ILE A 187 -12.80 1.68 9.29
N ALA A 188 -12.68 2.66 10.20
CA ALA A 188 -12.17 2.44 11.55
C ALA A 188 -12.98 1.40 12.33
N LYS A 189 -14.32 1.45 12.24
CA LYS A 189 -15.19 0.46 12.88
C LYS A 189 -14.89 -0.94 12.34
N GLN A 190 -14.84 -1.12 11.04
CA GLN A 190 -14.52 -2.40 10.42
C GLN A 190 -13.14 -2.91 10.87
N GLN A 191 -12.09 -2.06 10.86
CA GLN A 191 -10.73 -2.42 11.28
C GLN A 191 -10.67 -2.90 12.73
N VAL A 192 -11.37 -2.22 13.66
CA VAL A 192 -11.41 -2.62 15.08
C VAL A 192 -12.12 -3.96 15.28
N TYR A 193 -13.23 -4.18 14.56
CA TYR A 193 -13.98 -5.42 14.66
C TYR A 193 -13.45 -6.57 13.79
N GLN A 194 -12.47 -6.31 12.92
CA GLN A 194 -11.69 -7.34 12.22
C GLN A 194 -10.74 -8.10 13.17
N ASN A 195 -10.48 -7.58 14.39
CA ASN A 195 -9.54 -8.19 15.35
C ASN A 195 -8.14 -8.43 14.74
N ILE A 196 -7.56 -7.41 14.10
CA ILE A 196 -6.19 -7.44 13.54
C ILE A 196 -5.21 -7.37 14.72
N ASP A 197 -4.21 -8.25 14.79
CA ASP A 197 -3.37 -8.40 16.00
C ASP A 197 -2.45 -7.18 16.25
N VAL A 198 -1.89 -6.59 15.19
CA VAL A 198 -1.03 -5.41 15.28
C VAL A 198 -1.51 -4.33 14.32
N VAL A 199 -1.86 -3.16 14.85
CA VAL A 199 -2.28 -1.98 14.08
C VAL A 199 -1.45 -0.79 14.52
N LEU A 200 -0.63 -0.20 13.64
CA LEU A 200 0.29 0.90 13.98
C LEU A 200 0.20 2.03 12.94
N GLY A 201 -0.11 3.23 13.39
CA GLY A 201 -0.14 4.42 12.51
C GLY A 201 -0.76 5.65 13.13
N GLY A 202 -1.30 6.54 12.29
CA GLY A 202 -2.08 7.69 12.70
C GLY A 202 -3.59 7.38 12.75
N GLY A 203 -4.43 8.44 12.87
CA GLY A 203 -5.88 8.33 12.69
C GLY A 203 -6.68 8.18 13.98
N LYS A 204 -6.17 8.65 15.12
CA LYS A 204 -6.90 8.64 16.39
C LYS A 204 -8.27 9.35 16.30
N ALA A 205 -8.38 10.37 15.44
CA ALA A 205 -9.64 11.08 15.22
C ALA A 205 -10.78 10.15 14.79
N ALA A 206 -10.53 9.15 13.96
CA ALA A 206 -11.54 8.22 13.47
C ALA A 206 -11.97 7.16 14.50
N LEU A 207 -11.21 7.01 15.58
CA LEU A 207 -11.53 6.12 16.70
C LEU A 207 -12.41 6.78 17.76
N GLN A 208 -12.49 8.10 17.79
CA GLN A 208 -13.11 8.87 18.85
C GLN A 208 -14.39 9.58 18.39
N PRO A 209 -15.41 9.69 19.28
CA PRO A 209 -16.59 10.49 19.01
C PRO A 209 -16.26 11.99 19.00
N VAL A 210 -17.10 12.79 18.32
CA VAL A 210 -16.93 14.25 18.20
C VAL A 210 -16.75 14.93 19.56
N LYS A 211 -17.48 14.49 20.60
CA LYS A 211 -17.35 15.02 21.97
C LYS A 211 -15.98 14.80 22.62
N ARG A 212 -15.14 13.94 22.05
CA ARG A 212 -13.76 13.66 22.46
C ARG A 212 -12.74 14.11 21.42
N ASN A 213 -13.06 15.15 20.67
CA ASN A 213 -12.22 15.68 19.58
C ASN A 213 -12.00 14.70 18.41
N GLY A 214 -12.88 13.72 18.24
CA GLY A 214 -12.88 12.82 17.10
C GLY A 214 -13.82 13.26 15.98
N ILE A 215 -14.01 12.37 15.00
CA ILE A 215 -14.90 12.61 13.85
C ILE A 215 -16.17 11.73 13.86
N ARG A 216 -16.28 10.76 14.77
CA ARG A 216 -17.37 9.79 14.82
C ARG A 216 -18.68 10.44 15.28
N LYS A 217 -19.72 10.27 14.45
CA LYS A 217 -21.08 10.76 14.73
C LYS A 217 -22.02 9.66 15.26
N ASP A 218 -21.59 8.39 15.18
CA ASP A 218 -22.35 7.23 15.67
C ASP A 218 -22.28 7.06 17.21
N GLY A 219 -21.56 7.93 17.90
CA GLY A 219 -21.41 7.94 19.35
C GLY A 219 -20.49 6.87 19.92
N GLU A 220 -20.00 5.93 19.11
CA GLU A 220 -19.15 4.84 19.58
C GLU A 220 -17.71 5.31 19.84
N ASP A 221 -17.17 4.93 21.00
CA ASP A 221 -15.77 5.17 21.36
C ASP A 221 -14.95 3.92 21.07
N LEU A 222 -14.36 3.86 19.89
CA LEU A 222 -13.55 2.71 19.46
C LEU A 222 -12.25 2.59 20.27
N VAL A 223 -11.75 3.65 20.89
CA VAL A 223 -10.60 3.57 21.82
C VAL A 223 -10.94 2.66 22.98
N LYS A 224 -12.16 2.82 23.56
CA LYS A 224 -12.62 1.94 24.61
C LYS A 224 -12.79 0.50 24.13
N VAL A 225 -13.38 0.30 22.94
CA VAL A 225 -13.56 -1.03 22.35
C VAL A 225 -12.21 -1.74 22.16
N ILE A 226 -11.19 -1.04 21.66
CA ILE A 226 -9.82 -1.57 21.50
C ILE A 226 -9.27 -2.05 22.86
N GLN A 227 -9.42 -1.25 23.91
CA GLN A 227 -8.99 -1.62 25.27
C GLN A 227 -9.79 -2.82 25.82
N ASP A 228 -11.11 -2.82 25.66
CA ASP A 228 -11.99 -3.91 26.10
C ASP A 228 -11.68 -5.24 25.37
N LYS A 229 -11.17 -5.18 24.12
CA LYS A 229 -10.68 -6.34 23.34
C LYS A 229 -9.25 -6.79 23.74
N GLY A 230 -8.66 -6.16 24.75
CA GLY A 230 -7.37 -6.57 25.32
C GLY A 230 -6.13 -6.11 24.53
N TYR A 231 -6.26 -5.13 23.67
CA TYR A 231 -5.09 -4.52 23.03
C TYR A 231 -4.29 -3.65 24.01
N ASP A 232 -2.96 -3.71 23.87
CA ASP A 232 -2.08 -2.68 24.42
C ASP A 232 -2.17 -1.44 23.51
N LEU A 233 -2.83 -0.39 24.02
CA LEU A 233 -3.00 0.88 23.30
C LEU A 233 -1.80 1.77 23.56
N VAL A 234 -0.96 1.98 22.56
CA VAL A 234 0.27 2.77 22.65
C VAL A 234 0.20 4.04 21.79
N GLU A 235 0.63 5.16 22.34
CA GLU A 235 0.53 6.48 21.70
C GLU A 235 1.89 7.16 21.48
N THR A 236 2.98 6.55 21.96
CA THR A 236 4.35 7.07 21.80
C THR A 236 5.31 6.00 21.34
N LYS A 237 6.42 6.43 20.76
CA LYS A 237 7.55 5.56 20.37
C LYS A 237 8.01 4.70 21.55
N ASP A 238 8.21 5.29 22.72
CA ASP A 238 8.72 4.56 23.89
C ASP A 238 7.71 3.52 24.40
N ALA A 239 6.41 3.86 24.42
CA ALA A 239 5.36 2.90 24.77
C ALA A 239 5.34 1.73 23.78
N LEU A 240 5.45 1.99 22.45
CA LEU A 240 5.51 0.97 21.43
C LEU A 240 6.70 0.02 21.65
N LEU A 241 7.90 0.56 21.77
CA LEU A 241 9.13 -0.24 21.88
C LEU A 241 9.15 -1.10 23.15
N ASN A 242 8.57 -0.61 24.25
CA ASN A 242 8.50 -1.31 25.54
C ASN A 242 7.33 -2.31 25.64
N SER A 243 6.33 -2.24 24.80
CA SER A 243 5.19 -3.18 24.81
C SER A 243 5.65 -4.63 24.68
N LYS A 244 5.04 -5.53 25.46
CA LYS A 244 5.26 -6.99 25.40
C LYS A 244 4.01 -7.75 24.97
N SER A 245 2.92 -7.03 24.69
CA SER A 245 1.64 -7.60 24.28
C SER A 245 1.74 -8.30 22.93
N ASP A 246 0.92 -9.31 22.74
CA ASP A 246 0.72 -9.97 21.44
C ASP A 246 -0.33 -9.26 20.57
N LYS A 247 -1.11 -8.34 21.19
CA LYS A 247 -2.06 -7.46 20.50
C LYS A 247 -1.72 -6.01 20.80
N ILE A 248 -1.36 -5.24 19.75
CA ILE A 248 -0.94 -3.85 19.89
C ILE A 248 -1.75 -2.97 18.95
N TRP A 249 -2.33 -1.90 19.52
CA TRP A 249 -2.90 -0.81 18.73
C TRP A 249 -2.11 0.47 18.99
N GLY A 250 -1.29 0.88 18.04
CA GLY A 250 -0.52 2.11 18.09
C GLY A 250 -1.22 3.25 17.35
N SER A 251 -1.54 4.32 18.07
CA SER A 251 -2.20 5.51 17.52
C SER A 251 -1.36 6.76 17.84
N PHE A 252 -0.34 7.02 17.01
CA PHE A 252 0.73 7.98 17.30
C PHE A 252 0.43 9.42 16.86
N SER A 253 -0.72 9.64 16.22
CA SER A 253 -1.17 10.96 15.80
C SER A 253 -2.70 11.03 15.71
N HIS A 254 -3.22 12.22 15.88
CA HIS A 254 -4.65 12.50 15.67
C HIS A 254 -5.06 12.27 14.21
N ASN A 255 -4.22 12.74 13.27
CA ASN A 255 -4.28 12.49 11.84
C ASN A 255 -3.09 11.60 11.42
N ALA A 256 -2.47 11.84 10.27
CA ALA A 256 -1.27 11.14 9.83
C ALA A 256 -0.03 11.50 10.67
N LEU A 257 1.02 10.68 10.58
CA LEU A 257 2.32 10.96 11.16
C LEU A 257 3.02 12.10 10.41
N ALA A 258 4.03 12.72 11.03
CA ALA A 258 4.91 13.69 10.39
C ALA A 258 5.75 13.03 9.25
N PHE A 259 6.22 13.84 8.30
CA PHE A 259 7.29 13.41 7.40
C PHE A 259 8.54 13.03 8.19
N ASP A 260 9.25 12.01 7.76
CA ASP A 260 10.37 11.46 8.55
C ASP A 260 11.46 12.49 8.85
N MET A 261 11.82 13.34 7.87
CA MET A 261 12.78 14.43 8.04
C MET A 261 12.34 15.46 9.10
N ASP A 262 11.04 15.69 9.22
CA ASP A 262 10.50 16.71 10.13
C ASP A 262 10.23 16.14 11.54
N ARG A 263 10.05 14.83 11.65
CA ARG A 263 9.55 14.10 12.82
C ARG A 263 10.31 14.43 14.11
N GLU A 264 11.64 14.36 14.07
CA GLU A 264 12.48 14.62 15.26
C GLU A 264 12.28 16.03 15.84
N VAL A 265 11.96 17.01 14.97
CA VAL A 265 11.82 18.42 15.37
C VAL A 265 10.38 18.78 15.72
N THR A 266 9.40 18.11 15.09
CA THR A 266 7.98 18.47 15.21
C THR A 266 7.20 17.52 16.10
N ASN A 267 7.54 16.23 16.08
CA ASN A 267 6.81 15.15 16.74
C ASN A 267 7.77 14.05 17.25
N PRO A 268 8.72 14.36 18.16
CA PRO A 268 9.77 13.43 18.58
C PRO A 268 9.24 12.15 19.25
N GLU A 269 8.00 12.17 19.74
CA GLU A 269 7.33 11.03 20.36
C GLU A 269 6.79 10.02 19.33
N GLN A 270 6.74 10.37 18.03
CA GLN A 270 6.29 9.46 17.00
C GLN A 270 7.39 8.48 16.62
N PRO A 271 7.07 7.17 16.44
CA PRO A 271 8.03 6.19 15.94
C PRO A 271 8.32 6.42 14.45
N THR A 272 9.46 5.93 13.97
CA THR A 272 9.75 5.82 12.53
C THR A 272 8.96 4.65 11.91
N LEU A 273 8.81 4.65 10.58
CA LEU A 273 8.24 3.51 9.87
C LEU A 273 9.05 2.23 10.11
N SER A 274 10.38 2.33 10.15
CA SER A 274 11.29 1.23 10.45
C SER A 274 11.03 0.63 11.85
N GLN A 275 10.89 1.46 12.88
CA GLN A 275 10.58 1.03 14.24
C GLN A 275 9.21 0.34 14.36
N MET A 276 8.19 0.89 13.66
CA MET A 276 6.86 0.27 13.61
C MET A 276 6.92 -1.09 12.91
N THR A 277 7.63 -1.18 11.78
CA THR A 277 7.80 -2.42 11.01
C THR A 277 8.52 -3.49 11.82
N GLU A 278 9.65 -3.14 12.44
CA GLU A 278 10.41 -4.05 13.30
C GLU A 278 9.56 -4.57 14.45
N LYS A 279 8.83 -3.68 15.14
CA LYS A 279 7.97 -4.06 16.26
C LYS A 279 6.81 -4.97 15.82
N ALA A 280 6.18 -4.67 14.69
CA ALA A 280 5.13 -5.52 14.13
C ALA A 280 5.66 -6.93 13.81
N ILE A 281 6.81 -7.03 13.15
CA ILE A 281 7.47 -8.31 12.86
C ILE A 281 7.78 -9.07 14.15
N GLN A 282 8.39 -8.41 15.15
CA GLN A 282 8.73 -9.03 16.45
C GLN A 282 7.48 -9.56 17.17
N THR A 283 6.36 -8.87 17.07
CA THR A 283 5.11 -9.29 17.71
C THR A 283 4.47 -10.46 16.97
N LEU A 284 4.28 -10.33 15.65
CA LEU A 284 3.56 -11.29 14.82
C LEU A 284 4.35 -12.61 14.63
N SER A 285 5.69 -12.55 14.62
CA SER A 285 6.54 -13.75 14.45
C SER A 285 6.48 -14.75 15.60
N LYS A 286 5.82 -14.40 16.70
CA LYS A 286 5.55 -15.33 17.82
C LYS A 286 4.48 -16.37 17.45
N ASP A 287 3.65 -16.08 16.45
CA ASP A 287 2.62 -17.01 15.99
C ASP A 287 3.25 -18.22 15.29
N LYS A 288 2.82 -19.43 15.70
CA LYS A 288 3.36 -20.70 15.18
C LYS A 288 2.90 -20.99 13.75
N ASP A 289 1.76 -20.46 13.36
CA ASP A 289 1.19 -20.64 12.02
C ASP A 289 1.70 -19.57 11.03
N GLY A 290 2.49 -18.60 11.53
CA GLY A 290 3.08 -17.51 10.78
C GLY A 290 2.21 -16.27 10.75
N PHE A 291 2.52 -15.32 9.86
CA PHE A 291 1.81 -14.05 9.82
C PHE A 291 1.69 -13.45 8.42
N PHE A 292 0.73 -12.54 8.30
CA PHE A 292 0.63 -11.56 7.23
C PHE A 292 0.81 -10.16 7.81
N LEU A 293 1.75 -9.39 7.26
CA LEU A 293 1.99 -7.99 7.64
C LEU A 293 1.90 -7.09 6.42
N PHE A 294 1.03 -6.09 6.48
CA PHE A 294 0.99 -4.98 5.53
C PHE A 294 1.72 -3.76 6.12
N VAL A 295 2.57 -3.10 5.31
CA VAL A 295 3.31 -1.89 5.70
C VAL A 295 3.21 -0.85 4.59
N GLU A 296 2.88 0.38 4.94
CA GLU A 296 2.79 1.49 3.98
C GLU A 296 3.68 2.67 4.39
N GLY A 297 4.51 3.12 3.42
CA GLY A 297 5.07 4.46 3.42
C GLY A 297 4.14 5.38 2.62
N SER A 298 3.26 6.09 3.29
CA SER A 298 2.17 6.86 2.66
C SER A 298 2.61 8.24 2.16
N LYS A 299 3.63 8.81 2.78
CA LYS A 299 4.02 10.20 2.61
C LYS A 299 4.71 10.55 1.28
N PRO A 300 5.40 9.64 0.56
CA PRO A 300 5.94 9.97 -0.75
C PRO A 300 4.87 10.50 -1.73
N ASP A 301 3.66 9.93 -1.72
CA ASP A 301 2.52 10.37 -2.51
C ASP A 301 2.14 11.82 -2.21
N TRP A 302 2.01 12.16 -0.93
CA TRP A 302 1.62 13.51 -0.50
C TRP A 302 2.65 14.57 -0.87
N ALA A 303 3.94 14.22 -0.75
CA ALA A 303 5.03 15.07 -1.22
C ALA A 303 5.00 15.23 -2.76
N ALA A 304 4.71 14.16 -3.49
CA ALA A 304 4.60 14.20 -4.94
C ALA A 304 3.42 15.06 -5.41
N HIS A 305 2.26 14.99 -4.77
CA HIS A 305 1.13 15.89 -5.01
C HIS A 305 1.49 17.37 -4.82
N ALA A 306 2.37 17.65 -3.86
CA ALA A 306 2.89 19.00 -3.61
C ALA A 306 4.06 19.39 -4.50
N ASN A 307 4.55 18.49 -5.37
CA ASN A 307 5.79 18.65 -6.14
C ASN A 307 7.00 18.98 -5.23
N ASP A 308 7.03 18.36 -4.04
CA ASP A 308 8.08 18.54 -3.03
C ASP A 308 9.17 17.48 -3.16
N PRO A 309 10.32 17.78 -3.81
CA PRO A 309 11.38 16.80 -3.96
C PRO A 309 12.03 16.38 -2.64
N ILE A 310 11.94 17.22 -1.60
CA ILE A 310 12.50 16.92 -0.27
C ILE A 310 11.63 15.92 0.48
N GLY A 311 10.31 16.15 0.49
CA GLY A 311 9.36 15.22 1.09
C GLY A 311 9.41 13.85 0.41
N ILE A 312 9.47 13.81 -0.94
CA ILE A 312 9.65 12.56 -1.69
C ILE A 312 10.92 11.82 -1.22
N ILE A 313 12.06 12.50 -1.20
CA ILE A 313 13.34 11.89 -0.79
C ILE A 313 13.27 11.40 0.66
N SER A 314 12.77 12.24 1.57
CA SER A 314 12.65 11.93 3.00
C SER A 314 11.94 10.59 3.22
N ASP A 315 10.76 10.44 2.63
CA ASP A 315 9.89 9.33 2.98
C ASP A 315 10.11 8.09 2.09
N VAL A 316 10.69 8.24 0.89
CA VAL A 316 11.26 7.11 0.15
C VAL A 316 12.44 6.49 0.92
N LEU A 317 13.31 7.30 1.53
CA LEU A 317 14.41 6.79 2.36
C LEU A 317 13.90 6.16 3.67
N ALA A 318 12.86 6.73 4.29
CA ALA A 318 12.22 6.12 5.47
C ALA A 318 11.60 4.76 5.13
N PHE A 319 10.97 4.63 3.96
CA PHE A 319 10.46 3.35 3.46
C PHE A 319 11.58 2.36 3.18
N ASP A 320 12.66 2.78 2.53
CA ASP A 320 13.85 1.95 2.27
C ASP A 320 14.45 1.38 3.58
N ASN A 321 14.49 2.18 4.65
CA ASN A 321 14.92 1.74 5.96
C ASN A 321 13.98 0.67 6.56
N ALA A 322 12.66 0.81 6.36
CA ALA A 322 11.69 -0.20 6.79
C ALA A 322 11.81 -1.49 5.98
N VAL A 323 12.06 -1.39 4.66
CA VAL A 323 12.38 -2.54 3.80
C VAL A 323 13.66 -3.24 4.28
N ALA A 324 14.68 -2.51 4.70
CA ALA A 324 15.91 -3.09 5.24
C ALA A 324 15.65 -3.98 6.47
N GLU A 325 14.79 -3.56 7.40
CA GLU A 325 14.40 -4.38 8.56
C GLU A 325 13.59 -5.61 8.16
N ALA A 326 12.62 -5.45 7.26
CA ALA A 326 11.84 -6.57 6.75
C ALA A 326 12.73 -7.60 6.00
N LEU A 327 13.65 -7.13 5.17
CA LEU A 327 14.59 -7.97 4.43
C LEU A 327 15.58 -8.70 5.36
N LYS A 328 16.09 -8.01 6.37
CA LYS A 328 16.95 -8.61 7.41
C LYS A 328 16.22 -9.75 8.13
N PHE A 329 14.96 -9.55 8.49
CA PHE A 329 14.13 -10.62 9.06
C PHE A 329 13.92 -11.76 8.05
N ALA A 330 13.50 -11.46 6.82
CA ALA A 330 13.24 -12.47 5.80
C ALA A 330 14.46 -13.34 5.49
N LYS A 331 15.66 -12.74 5.40
CA LYS A 331 16.91 -13.46 5.20
C LYS A 331 17.24 -14.38 6.37
N LYS A 332 17.04 -13.92 7.61
CA LYS A 332 17.30 -14.71 8.81
C LYS A 332 16.31 -15.85 8.99
N ASP A 333 15.02 -15.60 8.69
CA ASP A 333 13.92 -16.55 8.85
C ASP A 333 13.93 -17.65 7.77
N GLY A 334 14.25 -17.30 6.53
CA GLY A 334 14.27 -18.20 5.38
C GLY A 334 12.91 -18.68 4.89
N ASN A 335 11.81 -18.41 5.63
CA ASN A 335 10.43 -18.83 5.34
C ASN A 335 9.50 -17.65 5.10
N THR A 336 10.05 -16.48 4.83
CA THR A 336 9.30 -15.23 4.62
C THR A 336 9.36 -14.78 3.17
N MET A 337 8.18 -14.56 2.56
CA MET A 337 8.04 -13.82 1.30
C MET A 337 7.93 -12.33 1.62
N LEU A 338 8.82 -11.52 1.09
CA LEU A 338 8.77 -10.07 1.13
C LEU A 338 8.43 -9.53 -0.26
N ILE A 339 7.42 -8.67 -0.35
CA ILE A 339 7.06 -7.94 -1.57
C ILE A 339 7.04 -6.46 -1.24
N ALA A 340 7.68 -5.63 -2.07
CA ALA A 340 7.55 -4.19 -2.01
C ALA A 340 7.19 -3.65 -3.40
N VAL A 341 6.29 -2.66 -3.47
CA VAL A 341 5.81 -2.07 -4.72
C VAL A 341 5.28 -0.66 -4.46
N ALA A 342 5.28 0.21 -5.47
CA ALA A 342 4.42 1.38 -5.44
C ALA A 342 3.02 1.00 -5.96
N ASP A 343 1.98 1.64 -5.44
CA ASP A 343 0.62 1.42 -5.91
C ASP A 343 0.34 2.14 -7.24
N HIS A 344 0.99 3.27 -7.47
CA HIS A 344 1.03 4.06 -8.72
C HIS A 344 2.22 5.02 -8.71
N GLY A 345 2.46 5.70 -9.83
CA GLY A 345 3.32 6.87 -9.89
C GLY A 345 2.56 8.15 -9.54
N ASN A 346 3.29 9.24 -9.26
CA ASN A 346 2.71 10.54 -8.99
C ASN A 346 3.63 11.67 -9.49
N SER A 347 3.06 12.86 -9.71
CA SER A 347 3.72 14.12 -10.12
C SER A 347 4.43 14.12 -11.47
N GLY A 348 4.69 12.95 -12.05
CA GLY A 348 5.53 12.83 -13.24
C GLY A 348 6.91 13.44 -13.03
N ILE A 349 7.51 13.18 -11.85
CA ILE A 349 8.85 13.65 -11.49
C ILE A 349 9.90 13.14 -12.46
N SER A 350 10.83 14.00 -12.85
CA SER A 350 11.98 13.64 -13.69
C SER A 350 13.27 14.25 -13.15
N ILE A 351 14.37 13.49 -13.24
CA ILE A 351 15.71 13.99 -13.03
C ILE A 351 16.16 14.60 -14.35
N GLY A 352 16.19 15.91 -14.39
CA GLY A 352 16.30 16.73 -15.59
C GLY A 352 14.99 17.47 -15.87
N ASN A 353 15.07 18.75 -16.19
CA ASN A 353 13.96 19.61 -16.56
C ASN A 353 14.26 20.38 -17.85
N ARG A 354 13.43 21.32 -18.26
CA ARG A 354 13.64 22.10 -19.49
C ARG A 354 14.98 22.82 -19.52
N ASN A 355 15.55 23.21 -18.36
CA ASN A 355 16.85 23.89 -18.26
C ASN A 355 18.02 22.94 -18.59
N THR A 356 17.82 21.65 -18.58
CA THR A 356 18.82 20.64 -18.87
C THR A 356 18.77 20.14 -20.32
N THR A 357 17.83 20.60 -21.14
CA THR A 357 17.68 20.17 -22.55
C THR A 357 18.99 20.25 -23.34
N LYS A 358 19.77 21.29 -23.10
CA LYS A 358 21.14 21.39 -23.61
C LYS A 358 22.13 21.06 -22.49
N GLY A 359 23.11 20.21 -22.77
CA GLY A 359 24.17 19.86 -21.81
C GLY A 359 23.72 18.86 -20.71
N TYR A 360 22.62 18.10 -20.90
CA TYR A 360 22.13 17.11 -19.94
C TYR A 360 23.20 16.06 -19.61
N ASN A 361 23.99 15.67 -20.58
CA ASN A 361 25.03 14.63 -20.46
C ASN A 361 26.35 15.14 -19.85
N THR A 362 26.49 16.44 -19.60
CA THR A 362 27.70 17.06 -19.03
C THR A 362 27.47 17.63 -17.62
N LYS A 363 26.24 17.72 -17.15
CA LYS A 363 25.96 18.19 -15.80
C LYS A 363 26.38 17.13 -14.76
N PRO A 364 27.20 17.50 -13.76
CA PRO A 364 27.57 16.57 -12.70
C PRO A 364 26.35 16.22 -11.80
N VAL A 365 26.38 15.05 -11.15
CA VAL A 365 25.33 14.64 -10.21
C VAL A 365 25.09 15.68 -9.12
N SER A 366 26.15 16.36 -8.68
CA SER A 366 26.05 17.43 -7.68
C SER A 366 25.13 18.59 -8.10
N ALA A 367 24.96 18.85 -9.39
CA ALA A 367 24.05 19.90 -9.88
C ALA A 367 22.57 19.58 -9.62
N TYR A 368 22.24 18.31 -9.41
CA TYR A 368 20.90 17.84 -9.05
C TYR A 368 20.73 17.70 -7.52
N ILE A 369 21.78 17.28 -6.83
CA ILE A 369 21.67 16.85 -5.44
C ILE A 369 22.11 17.95 -4.45
N ALA A 370 23.15 18.76 -4.76
CA ALA A 370 23.64 19.74 -3.80
C ALA A 370 22.60 20.82 -3.38
N PRO A 371 21.71 21.31 -4.27
CA PRO A 371 20.64 22.20 -3.85
C PRO A 371 19.67 21.55 -2.84
N LEU A 372 19.33 20.26 -3.05
CA LEU A 372 18.41 19.50 -2.20
C LEU A 372 18.99 19.23 -0.81
N LYS A 373 20.29 18.96 -0.73
CA LYS A 373 21.02 18.71 0.54
C LYS A 373 21.04 19.91 1.50
N LYS A 374 20.64 21.10 1.05
CA LYS A 374 20.54 22.29 1.89
C LYS A 374 19.25 22.33 2.72
N ALA A 375 18.22 21.62 2.32
CA ALA A 375 16.97 21.56 3.04
C ALA A 375 17.15 20.88 4.39
N LYS A 376 16.48 21.45 5.41
CA LYS A 376 16.45 20.97 6.80
C LYS A 376 15.05 20.46 7.18
N MET A 377 14.07 20.78 6.37
CA MET A 377 12.67 20.38 6.55
C MET A 377 12.02 20.13 5.19
N THR A 378 10.98 19.33 5.17
CA THR A 378 10.11 19.17 4.00
C THR A 378 9.28 20.43 3.76
N LEU A 379 8.52 20.46 2.67
CA LEU A 379 7.56 21.55 2.46
C LEU A 379 6.54 21.65 3.60
N GLU A 380 6.01 20.51 4.08
CA GLU A 380 5.04 20.48 5.18
C GLU A 380 5.64 21.07 6.46
N GLY A 381 6.81 20.59 6.90
CA GLY A 381 7.50 21.13 8.07
C GLY A 381 7.81 22.62 7.94
N THR A 382 8.25 23.04 6.76
CA THR A 382 8.53 24.44 6.44
C THR A 382 7.27 25.30 6.51
N THR A 383 6.16 24.87 5.87
CA THR A 383 4.91 25.64 5.86
C THR A 383 4.24 25.70 7.23
N ASN A 384 4.42 24.69 8.08
CA ASN A 384 3.94 24.69 9.46
C ASN A 384 4.67 25.73 10.33
N LYS A 385 5.91 26.11 9.98
CA LYS A 385 6.64 27.21 10.64
C LYS A 385 6.27 28.60 10.10
N MET A 386 5.46 28.71 9.04
CA MET A 386 5.01 30.01 8.53
C MET A 386 4.00 30.65 9.48
N LYS A 387 4.21 31.94 9.76
CA LYS A 387 3.23 32.77 10.43
C LYS A 387 1.97 32.95 9.56
N SER A 388 0.85 33.25 10.18
CA SER A 388 -0.41 33.49 9.46
C SER A 388 -0.37 34.73 8.56
N ASP A 389 0.41 35.73 8.94
CA ASP A 389 0.64 36.98 8.20
C ASP A 389 1.74 36.88 7.14
N LEU A 390 2.36 35.70 7.00
CA LEU A 390 3.45 35.41 6.07
C LEU A 390 4.72 36.29 6.27
N SER A 391 4.84 36.99 7.39
CA SER A 391 5.97 37.93 7.65
C SER A 391 7.33 37.24 7.71
N ASN A 392 7.39 35.90 7.87
CA ASN A 392 8.63 35.13 7.99
C ASN A 392 8.97 34.27 6.78
N VAL A 393 8.40 34.54 5.58
CA VAL A 393 8.58 33.70 4.37
C VAL A 393 10.05 33.54 3.94
N GLU A 394 10.88 34.58 4.09
CA GLU A 394 12.32 34.48 3.75
C GLU A 394 13.06 33.55 4.75
N GLY A 395 12.67 33.57 6.01
CA GLY A 395 13.24 32.67 7.04
C GLY A 395 12.88 31.21 6.81
N VAL A 396 11.61 30.93 6.49
CA VAL A 396 11.17 29.55 6.22
C VAL A 396 11.70 29.03 4.89
N ALA A 397 11.92 29.88 3.88
CA ALA A 397 12.56 29.49 2.63
C ALA A 397 13.96 28.88 2.87
N LYS A 398 14.72 29.40 3.85
CA LYS A 398 16.03 28.84 4.23
C LYS A 398 15.90 27.43 4.85
N LEU A 399 14.83 27.15 5.60
CA LEU A 399 14.57 25.80 6.13
C LEU A 399 14.33 24.80 4.99
N TYR A 400 13.74 25.26 3.91
CA TYR A 400 13.50 24.46 2.70
C TYR A 400 14.73 24.41 1.75
N GLY A 401 15.90 24.90 2.17
CA GLY A 401 17.13 24.86 1.40
C GLY A 401 17.31 26.00 0.39
N LEU A 402 16.47 27.02 0.45
CA LEU A 402 16.53 28.20 -0.43
C LEU A 402 17.32 29.34 0.22
N ASP A 403 18.64 29.15 0.33
CA ASP A 403 19.56 30.23 0.64
C ASP A 403 19.68 31.19 -0.54
N ASN A 404 20.05 32.44 -0.32
CA ASN A 404 20.39 33.41 -1.36
C ASN A 404 19.26 33.60 -2.39
N LEU A 405 18.06 33.98 -1.89
CA LEU A 405 16.95 34.39 -2.76
C LEU A 405 17.34 35.67 -3.53
N THR A 406 17.10 35.69 -4.83
CA THR A 406 17.21 36.89 -5.65
C THR A 406 16.15 37.93 -5.27
N HIS A 407 16.29 39.16 -5.72
CA HIS A 407 15.28 40.20 -5.51
C HIS A 407 13.92 39.76 -6.05
N ASP A 408 13.86 39.26 -7.27
CA ASP A 408 12.61 38.79 -7.91
C ASP A 408 11.96 37.61 -7.17
N GLU A 409 12.76 36.66 -6.66
CA GLU A 409 12.26 35.54 -5.85
C GLU A 409 11.64 36.02 -4.54
N LYS A 410 12.26 37.00 -3.87
CA LYS A 410 11.71 37.62 -2.65
C LYS A 410 10.41 38.36 -2.91
N GLU A 411 10.34 39.14 -3.99
CA GLU A 411 9.12 39.85 -4.37
C GLU A 411 7.97 38.87 -4.70
N LYS A 412 8.26 37.77 -5.41
CA LYS A 412 7.26 36.70 -5.63
C LYS A 412 6.76 36.09 -4.33
N LEU A 413 7.64 35.82 -3.37
CA LEU A 413 7.24 35.27 -2.05
C LEU A 413 6.41 36.28 -1.25
N LYS A 414 6.78 37.58 -1.25
CA LYS A 414 6.02 38.63 -0.58
C LYS A 414 4.65 38.91 -1.20
N ALA A 415 4.52 38.72 -2.51
CA ALA A 415 3.27 38.87 -3.24
C ALA A 415 2.26 37.76 -2.96
N ALA A 416 2.71 36.61 -2.42
CA ALA A 416 1.83 35.50 -2.04
C ALA A 416 0.89 35.89 -0.92
N LYS A 417 -0.39 35.47 -1.03
CA LYS A 417 -1.45 35.82 -0.05
C LYS A 417 -1.83 34.65 0.86
N LYS A 418 -1.41 33.41 0.51
CA LYS A 418 -1.75 32.20 1.23
C LYS A 418 -0.52 31.32 1.40
N LYS A 419 -0.44 30.56 2.48
CA LYS A 419 0.64 29.59 2.72
C LYS A 419 0.81 28.61 1.54
N MET A 420 -0.28 28.19 0.93
CA MET A 420 -0.25 27.30 -0.23
C MET A 420 0.45 27.93 -1.45
N ASP A 421 0.28 29.22 -1.70
CA ASP A 421 0.94 29.92 -2.80
C ASP A 421 2.45 30.04 -2.53
N VAL A 422 2.84 30.36 -1.28
CA VAL A 422 4.24 30.32 -0.85
C VAL A 422 4.82 28.91 -1.07
N GLY A 423 4.12 27.88 -0.65
CA GLY A 423 4.55 26.49 -0.84
C GLY A 423 4.86 26.17 -2.30
N ARG A 424 3.97 26.50 -3.23
CA ARG A 424 4.18 26.31 -4.68
C ARG A 424 5.39 27.07 -5.23
N ILE A 425 5.62 28.30 -4.73
CA ILE A 425 6.79 29.08 -5.10
C ILE A 425 8.06 28.37 -4.59
N LEU A 426 8.08 27.95 -3.33
CA LEU A 426 9.24 27.26 -2.73
C LEU A 426 9.60 25.99 -3.50
N THR A 427 8.63 25.12 -3.77
CA THR A 427 8.87 23.87 -4.50
C THR A 427 9.38 24.13 -5.92
N THR A 428 8.78 25.09 -6.63
CA THR A 428 9.21 25.50 -7.96
C THR A 428 10.65 26.01 -7.97
N LEU A 429 11.02 26.86 -7.02
CA LEU A 429 12.37 27.41 -6.93
C LEU A 429 13.41 26.33 -6.63
N LEU A 430 13.15 25.45 -5.67
CA LEU A 430 14.07 24.39 -5.31
C LEU A 430 14.22 23.36 -6.43
N ALA A 431 13.12 22.93 -7.04
CA ALA A 431 13.13 22.02 -8.19
C ALA A 431 13.95 22.60 -9.36
N ASN A 432 13.76 23.89 -9.68
CA ASN A 432 14.56 24.56 -10.72
C ASN A 432 16.05 24.61 -10.39
N ARG A 433 16.43 24.91 -9.14
CA ARG A 433 17.83 24.90 -8.69
C ARG A 433 18.44 23.51 -8.75
N ALA A 434 17.65 22.47 -8.46
CA ALA A 434 18.07 21.06 -8.51
C ALA A 434 17.89 20.43 -9.90
N ASN A 435 17.43 21.18 -10.91
CA ASN A 435 17.12 20.66 -12.24
C ASN A 435 16.13 19.49 -12.24
N ILE A 436 15.21 19.45 -11.29
CA ILE A 436 14.12 18.45 -11.20
C ILE A 436 12.91 18.99 -11.97
N GLY A 437 12.25 18.11 -12.71
CA GLY A 437 11.00 18.40 -13.42
C GLY A 437 9.80 17.73 -12.77
N PHE A 438 8.64 18.39 -12.87
CA PHE A 438 7.33 17.83 -12.51
C PHE A 438 6.35 18.18 -13.65
N THR A 439 5.53 17.22 -14.05
CA THR A 439 4.56 17.43 -15.15
C THR A 439 3.15 17.69 -14.65
N THR A 440 2.82 17.24 -13.45
CA THR A 440 1.48 17.35 -12.84
C THR A 440 1.59 17.45 -11.32
N GLY A 441 0.50 17.74 -10.64
CA GLY A 441 0.34 17.56 -9.18
C GLY A 441 -0.61 16.40 -8.85
N GLY A 442 -0.76 15.44 -9.77
CA GLY A 442 -1.60 14.26 -9.64
C GLY A 442 -0.86 12.98 -10.02
N HIS A 443 -1.58 11.87 -9.92
CA HIS A 443 -1.02 10.55 -10.24
C HIS A 443 -0.65 10.44 -11.72
N THR A 444 0.22 9.46 -12.03
CA THR A 444 0.68 9.14 -13.38
C THR A 444 0.45 7.66 -13.69
N GLY A 445 0.14 7.36 -14.96
CA GLY A 445 -0.25 6.03 -15.43
C GLY A 445 0.94 5.19 -15.92
N GLU A 446 2.01 5.18 -15.17
CA GLU A 446 3.22 4.42 -15.47
C GLU A 446 3.24 3.04 -14.80
N ASP A 447 4.02 2.11 -15.36
CA ASP A 447 4.38 0.89 -14.65
C ASP A 447 5.37 1.23 -13.55
N VAL A 448 5.27 0.54 -12.41
CA VAL A 448 6.13 0.76 -11.24
C VAL A 448 7.04 -0.43 -11.00
N PHE A 449 8.13 -0.27 -10.26
CA PHE A 449 9.02 -1.37 -9.93
C PHE A 449 8.37 -2.39 -9.00
N LEU A 450 8.67 -3.67 -9.26
CA LEU A 450 8.40 -4.79 -8.37
C LEU A 450 9.69 -5.17 -7.66
N TYR A 451 9.61 -5.24 -6.35
CA TYR A 451 10.68 -5.71 -5.47
C TYR A 451 10.18 -6.94 -4.72
N SER A 452 10.94 -8.03 -4.72
CA SER A 452 10.52 -9.23 -4.01
C SER A 452 11.69 -10.11 -3.57
N TYR A 453 11.52 -10.80 -2.44
CA TYR A 453 12.49 -11.72 -1.87
C TYR A 453 11.82 -12.93 -1.23
N GLY A 454 12.50 -14.06 -1.16
CA GLY A 454 12.06 -15.27 -0.47
C GLY A 454 11.32 -16.27 -1.35
N PRO A 455 10.75 -17.34 -0.75
CA PRO A 455 10.12 -18.43 -1.48
C PRO A 455 8.84 -17.97 -2.20
N GLN A 456 8.59 -18.51 -3.40
CA GLN A 456 7.41 -18.23 -4.25
C GLN A 456 7.18 -16.75 -4.58
N LYS A 457 8.20 -15.90 -4.47
CA LYS A 457 8.12 -14.47 -4.79
C LYS A 457 7.67 -14.21 -6.23
N PRO A 458 6.89 -13.14 -6.50
CA PRO A 458 6.55 -12.73 -7.86
C PRO A 458 7.76 -12.12 -8.59
N GLU A 459 7.83 -12.35 -9.91
CA GLU A 459 8.89 -11.83 -10.78
C GLU A 459 8.31 -11.42 -12.15
N GLY A 460 9.04 -10.59 -12.89
CA GLY A 460 8.70 -10.14 -14.23
C GLY A 460 7.72 -8.96 -14.25
N LEU A 461 7.11 -8.69 -15.40
CA LEU A 461 6.11 -7.64 -15.56
C LEU A 461 4.72 -8.23 -15.36
N ILE A 462 4.08 -7.91 -14.25
CA ILE A 462 2.79 -8.48 -13.81
C ILE A 462 1.72 -7.40 -13.65
N GLN A 463 0.47 -7.81 -13.46
CA GLN A 463 -0.62 -6.94 -13.05
C GLN A 463 -0.61 -6.78 -11.52
N ASN A 464 -1.07 -5.63 -10.99
CA ASN A 464 -1.20 -5.45 -9.55
C ASN A 464 -2.13 -6.49 -8.89
N ILE A 465 -3.15 -6.98 -9.60
CA ILE A 465 -4.05 -8.06 -9.12
C ILE A 465 -3.33 -9.41 -8.95
N ASP A 466 -2.23 -9.65 -9.65
CA ASP A 466 -1.50 -10.91 -9.57
C ASP A 466 -0.71 -11.04 -8.27
N ILE A 467 -0.39 -9.92 -7.62
CA ILE A 467 0.28 -9.87 -6.31
C ILE A 467 -0.60 -10.52 -5.23
N ALA A 468 -1.87 -10.12 -5.14
CA ALA A 468 -2.82 -10.73 -4.19
C ALA A 468 -2.98 -12.23 -4.42
N LYS A 469 -3.11 -12.64 -5.69
CA LYS A 469 -3.25 -14.06 -6.06
C LYS A 469 -1.99 -14.87 -5.70
N THR A 470 -0.82 -14.28 -5.90
CA THR A 470 0.46 -14.89 -5.53
C THR A 470 0.55 -15.07 -4.01
N MET A 471 0.23 -14.04 -3.23
CA MET A 471 0.23 -14.12 -1.78
C MET A 471 -0.78 -15.16 -1.26
N ALA A 472 -2.02 -15.15 -1.77
CA ALA A 472 -3.05 -16.11 -1.38
C ALA A 472 -2.64 -17.56 -1.68
N LYS A 473 -2.13 -17.82 -2.90
CA LYS A 473 -1.60 -19.14 -3.29
C LYS A 473 -0.46 -19.59 -2.37
N ALA A 474 0.46 -18.69 -2.07
CA ALA A 474 1.60 -18.97 -1.20
C ALA A 474 1.18 -19.28 0.25
N MET A 475 0.10 -18.67 0.73
CA MET A 475 -0.50 -18.98 2.04
C MET A 475 -1.46 -20.18 2.03
N GLY A 476 -1.72 -20.78 0.85
CA GLY A 476 -2.52 -22.00 0.73
C GLY A 476 -4.03 -21.79 0.68
N PHE A 477 -4.53 -20.61 0.27
CA PHE A 477 -5.96 -20.35 0.11
C PHE A 477 -6.30 -19.67 -1.22
N ASN A 478 -7.60 -19.67 -1.56
CA ASN A 478 -8.16 -19.01 -2.73
C ASN A 478 -9.06 -17.83 -2.28
N LEU A 479 -8.80 -16.63 -2.80
CA LEU A 479 -9.53 -15.41 -2.42
C LEU A 479 -11.02 -15.45 -2.79
N GLU A 480 -11.37 -16.08 -3.91
CA GLU A 480 -12.77 -16.23 -4.33
C GLU A 480 -13.53 -17.16 -3.37
N GLU A 481 -12.92 -18.27 -2.97
CA GLU A 481 -13.50 -19.18 -1.96
C GLU A 481 -13.65 -18.50 -0.61
N VAL A 482 -12.67 -17.69 -0.18
CA VAL A 482 -12.78 -16.90 1.04
C VAL A 482 -13.93 -15.90 0.91
N THR A 483 -14.01 -15.14 -0.22
CA THR A 483 -15.11 -14.20 -0.50
C THR A 483 -16.48 -14.89 -0.36
N ASN A 484 -16.63 -16.06 -0.96
CA ASN A 484 -17.90 -16.80 -0.94
C ASN A 484 -18.27 -17.36 0.45
N LYS A 485 -17.32 -17.42 1.38
CA LYS A 485 -17.55 -17.84 2.77
C LYS A 485 -17.83 -16.67 3.72
N ILE A 486 -17.24 -15.50 3.47
CA ILE A 486 -17.37 -14.37 4.40
C ILE A 486 -18.33 -13.29 3.93
N PHE A 487 -18.74 -13.29 2.65
CA PHE A 487 -19.65 -12.30 2.08
C PHE A 487 -20.80 -12.94 1.31
N LEU A 488 -21.68 -13.67 2.04
CA LEU A 488 -22.96 -14.14 1.51
C LEU A 488 -23.98 -13.01 1.59
N GLU A 489 -24.73 -12.78 0.51
CA GLU A 489 -25.86 -11.86 0.56
C GLU A 489 -26.90 -12.36 1.55
N SER A 490 -27.19 -11.57 2.58
CA SER A 490 -27.95 -12.02 3.76
C SER A 490 -29.38 -12.44 3.43
N GLU A 491 -30.09 -11.69 2.58
CA GLU A 491 -31.47 -11.99 2.22
C GLU A 491 -31.57 -13.38 1.56
N GLN A 492 -30.73 -13.65 0.58
CA GLN A 492 -30.72 -14.95 -0.12
C GLN A 492 -30.28 -16.09 0.81
N ALA A 493 -29.26 -15.84 1.64
CA ALA A 493 -28.68 -16.86 2.49
C ALA A 493 -29.66 -17.29 3.61
N PHE A 494 -30.29 -16.35 4.29
CA PHE A 494 -31.27 -16.65 5.35
C PHE A 494 -32.61 -17.16 4.79
N LYS A 495 -33.04 -16.70 3.62
CA LYS A 495 -34.24 -17.22 2.94
C LYS A 495 -34.13 -18.72 2.62
N ARG A 496 -32.94 -19.22 2.27
CA ARG A 496 -32.72 -20.67 2.02
C ARG A 496 -33.01 -21.56 3.22
N ILE A 497 -32.95 -21.01 4.43
CA ILE A 497 -33.28 -21.74 5.67
C ILE A 497 -34.66 -21.36 6.22
N GLY A 498 -35.49 -20.65 5.44
CA GLY A 498 -36.85 -20.26 5.81
C GLY A 498 -36.93 -19.04 6.72
N ALA A 499 -35.84 -18.34 6.98
CA ALA A 499 -35.83 -17.15 7.82
C ALA A 499 -36.21 -15.89 7.02
N THR A 500 -36.79 -14.92 7.71
CA THR A 500 -37.05 -13.57 7.20
C THR A 500 -35.96 -12.61 7.65
N VAL A 501 -35.66 -11.63 6.81
CA VAL A 501 -34.63 -10.62 7.05
C VAL A 501 -35.25 -9.23 6.96
N SER A 502 -34.98 -8.38 7.93
CA SER A 502 -35.35 -6.97 7.92
C SER A 502 -34.20 -6.11 8.44
N ILE A 503 -34.30 -4.78 8.25
CA ILE A 503 -33.26 -3.86 8.69
C ILE A 503 -33.88 -2.90 9.69
N ASP A 504 -33.35 -2.90 10.91
CA ASP A 504 -33.64 -1.86 11.89
C ASP A 504 -32.73 -0.66 11.66
N LYS A 505 -33.31 0.49 11.35
CA LYS A 505 -32.64 1.78 11.15
C LYS A 505 -33.12 2.82 12.18
N THR A 506 -33.60 2.39 13.34
CA THR A 506 -33.98 3.29 14.43
C THR A 506 -32.79 4.17 14.81
N ASP A 507 -31.59 3.60 14.84
CA ASP A 507 -30.32 4.33 14.81
C ASP A 507 -29.70 4.21 13.42
N VAL A 508 -29.83 5.28 12.62
CA VAL A 508 -29.30 5.33 11.24
C VAL A 508 -27.78 5.19 11.20
N ALA A 509 -27.09 5.62 12.26
CA ALA A 509 -25.62 5.53 12.35
C ALA A 509 -25.14 4.13 12.74
N ASN A 510 -26.01 3.31 13.33
CA ASN A 510 -25.72 1.94 13.76
C ASN A 510 -26.84 0.97 13.31
N PRO A 511 -27.04 0.77 12.00
CA PRO A 511 -28.11 -0.12 11.51
C PRO A 511 -27.85 -1.56 11.95
N VAL A 512 -28.95 -2.29 12.18
CA VAL A 512 -28.91 -3.69 12.60
C VAL A 512 -29.71 -4.53 11.60
N LEU A 513 -29.13 -5.61 11.13
CA LEU A 513 -29.82 -6.62 10.35
C LEU A 513 -30.55 -7.56 11.32
N VAL A 514 -31.88 -7.66 11.21
CA VAL A 514 -32.73 -8.50 12.06
C VAL A 514 -33.19 -9.73 11.28
N VAL A 515 -32.94 -10.90 11.82
CA VAL A 515 -33.28 -12.21 11.22
C VAL A 515 -34.22 -12.95 12.13
N ASN A 516 -35.35 -13.42 11.59
CA ASN A 516 -36.39 -14.13 12.35
C ASN A 516 -36.73 -15.50 11.74
N HIS A 517 -36.77 -16.54 12.57
CA HIS A 517 -37.23 -17.86 12.21
C HIS A 517 -37.70 -18.64 13.47
N ASN A 518 -38.86 -19.27 13.43
CA ASN A 518 -39.39 -20.17 14.49
C ASN A 518 -39.38 -19.59 15.92
N LYS A 519 -39.66 -18.35 16.17
CA LYS A 519 -39.56 -17.65 17.47
C LYS A 519 -38.14 -17.30 17.92
N VAL A 520 -37.13 -17.52 17.10
CA VAL A 520 -35.76 -17.07 17.34
C VAL A 520 -35.50 -15.80 16.53
N GLU A 521 -35.01 -14.77 17.23
CA GLU A 521 -34.53 -13.55 16.62
C GLU A 521 -33.01 -13.47 16.74
N ALA A 522 -32.38 -13.03 15.67
CA ALA A 522 -30.98 -12.63 15.68
C ALA A 522 -30.83 -11.21 15.19
N GLN A 523 -29.91 -10.47 15.79
CA GLN A 523 -29.53 -9.11 15.46
C GLN A 523 -28.05 -9.08 15.08
N LEU A 524 -27.74 -8.66 13.85
CA LEU A 524 -26.37 -8.58 13.33
C LEU A 524 -25.99 -7.12 13.19
N SER A 525 -24.98 -6.68 13.93
CA SER A 525 -24.52 -5.29 13.93
C SER A 525 -23.68 -4.99 12.69
N VAL A 526 -24.14 -4.07 11.86
CA VAL A 526 -23.44 -3.71 10.59
C VAL A 526 -22.08 -3.04 10.89
N ASN A 527 -21.09 -3.38 10.08
CA ASN A 527 -19.67 -3.00 10.22
C ASN A 527 -18.98 -3.56 11.50
N LYS A 528 -19.57 -4.59 12.11
CA LYS A 528 -19.02 -5.33 13.26
C LYS A 528 -19.03 -6.82 12.99
N ASN A 529 -18.31 -7.57 13.81
CA ASN A 529 -18.30 -9.03 13.80
C ASN A 529 -19.21 -9.61 14.91
N ILE A 530 -20.33 -8.96 15.18
CA ILE A 530 -21.20 -9.31 16.31
C ILE A 530 -22.57 -9.77 15.81
N ILE A 531 -23.01 -10.92 16.30
CA ILE A 531 -24.38 -11.41 16.20
C ILE A 531 -24.94 -11.63 17.61
N ARG A 532 -26.14 -11.09 17.88
CA ARG A 532 -26.91 -11.37 19.12
C ARG A 532 -28.07 -12.30 18.78
N ILE A 533 -28.19 -13.42 19.49
CA ILE A 533 -29.29 -14.39 19.33
C ILE A 533 -29.95 -14.58 20.68
N ASN A 534 -31.24 -14.27 20.80
CA ASN A 534 -31.99 -14.38 22.06
C ASN A 534 -31.22 -13.72 23.23
N ASP A 535 -30.82 -12.46 23.08
CA ASP A 535 -30.06 -11.64 24.04
C ASP A 535 -28.63 -12.09 24.37
N LYS A 536 -28.12 -13.13 23.74
CA LYS A 536 -26.74 -13.57 23.91
C LYS A 536 -25.88 -13.12 22.72
N GLU A 537 -24.77 -12.42 22.98
CA GLU A 537 -23.80 -11.99 21.97
C GLU A 537 -22.78 -13.08 21.66
N TYR A 538 -22.39 -13.14 20.36
CA TYR A 538 -21.33 -13.99 19.83
C TYR A 538 -20.48 -13.18 18.87
N GLU A 539 -19.17 -13.39 18.93
CA GLU A 539 -18.24 -12.86 17.93
C GLU A 539 -18.14 -13.82 16.73
N LEU A 540 -18.16 -13.26 15.53
CA LEU A 540 -17.96 -13.95 14.26
C LEU A 540 -16.51 -13.83 13.81
N GLY A 541 -16.05 -14.74 12.96
CA GLY A 541 -14.71 -14.70 12.38
C GLY A 541 -14.51 -13.59 11.32
N SER A 542 -15.57 -12.90 10.89
CA SER A 542 -15.55 -11.80 9.94
C SER A 542 -16.65 -10.79 10.23
N ILE A 543 -16.53 -9.59 9.66
CA ILE A 543 -17.48 -8.47 9.84
C ILE A 543 -18.71 -8.62 8.94
N ILE A 544 -19.81 -7.96 9.35
CA ILE A 544 -21.01 -7.76 8.54
C ILE A 544 -20.84 -6.48 7.73
N VAL A 545 -20.98 -6.53 6.42
CA VAL A 545 -20.76 -5.39 5.50
C VAL A 545 -22.06 -4.98 4.84
N GLU A 546 -22.34 -3.67 4.84
CA GLU A 546 -23.35 -3.08 3.97
C GLU A 546 -22.66 -2.49 2.73
N SER A 547 -23.15 -2.84 1.55
CA SER A 547 -22.69 -2.27 0.29
C SER A 547 -23.80 -2.30 -0.75
N ASN A 548 -24.01 -1.17 -1.44
CA ASN A 548 -25.03 -1.01 -2.48
C ASN A 548 -26.47 -1.41 -2.02
N GLY A 549 -26.80 -1.09 -0.76
CA GLY A 549 -28.10 -1.43 -0.17
C GLY A 549 -28.32 -2.90 0.14
N LYS A 550 -27.31 -3.74 0.00
CA LYS A 550 -27.28 -5.14 0.36
C LYS A 550 -26.41 -5.35 1.59
N PHE A 551 -26.74 -6.39 2.35
CA PHE A 551 -25.99 -6.79 3.52
C PHE A 551 -25.32 -8.15 3.28
N TYR A 552 -24.05 -8.23 3.62
CA TYR A 552 -23.23 -9.41 3.45
C TYR A 552 -22.78 -9.92 4.80
N VAL A 553 -22.95 -11.22 5.02
CA VAL A 553 -22.67 -11.89 6.29
C VAL A 553 -21.77 -13.10 6.08
N PRO A 554 -20.95 -13.49 7.05
CA PRO A 554 -20.18 -14.72 6.97
C PRO A 554 -21.10 -15.96 7.13
N GLU A 555 -20.72 -17.05 6.50
CA GLU A 555 -21.40 -18.35 6.58
C GLU A 555 -21.59 -18.80 8.04
N GLU A 556 -20.63 -18.48 8.90
CA GLU A 556 -20.68 -18.75 10.34
C GLU A 556 -21.91 -18.14 11.04
N ALA A 557 -22.35 -16.94 10.61
CA ALA A 557 -23.54 -16.29 11.16
C ALA A 557 -24.79 -17.13 10.88
N ILE A 558 -24.89 -17.70 9.68
CA ILE A 558 -26.02 -18.55 9.28
C ILE A 558 -25.99 -19.88 10.05
N GLN A 559 -24.81 -20.51 10.13
CA GLN A 559 -24.63 -21.77 10.88
C GLN A 559 -24.96 -21.59 12.35
N LEU A 560 -24.53 -20.49 12.97
CA LEU A 560 -24.82 -20.16 14.36
C LEU A 560 -26.32 -19.93 14.57
N PHE A 561 -26.98 -19.18 13.68
CA PHE A 561 -28.42 -18.94 13.74
C PHE A 561 -29.22 -20.26 13.61
N VAL A 562 -28.90 -21.11 12.65
CA VAL A 562 -29.54 -22.42 12.44
C VAL A 562 -29.41 -23.30 13.69
N LYS A 563 -28.25 -23.30 14.35
CA LYS A 563 -28.04 -24.06 15.61
C LYS A 563 -28.98 -23.65 16.72
N HIS A 564 -29.39 -22.38 16.78
CA HIS A 564 -30.28 -21.85 17.83
C HIS A 564 -31.75 -21.85 17.43
N SER A 565 -32.08 -21.99 16.14
CA SER A 565 -33.45 -22.00 15.62
C SER A 565 -34.04 -23.42 15.41
N ARG A 566 -33.23 -24.46 15.66
CA ARG A 566 -33.67 -25.86 15.74
C ARG A 566 -34.14 -26.18 17.16
#